data_8ff1b3e9f17269d8b62a4acda4acc802
#
_entry.id   8ff1b3e9f17269d8b62a4acda4acc802
#
_cell.length_a   1.000
_cell.length_b   1.000
_cell.length_c   1.000
_cell.angle_alpha   90.00
_cell.angle_beta   90.00
_cell.angle_gamma   90.00
#
_symmetry.space_group_name_H-M   'P 1'
#
loop_
_entity.id
_entity.type
_entity.pdbx_description
1 polymer ?
#
loop_
_entity_poly.entity_id
_entity_poly.type
_entity_poly.pdbx_seq_one_letter_code
_entity_poly.pdbx_strand_id
1 'polypeptide(L)'
;MIFREAQINDIRQMQVVRNSVKENMISDPALVPDSDVEDFIMNRGKGWVCEMNDEIVGFAIADLKENNIWALFMHPDHEAKGIGKRLHRMMLDWYFSHTKKTIWLGTAPDSRAEKFYRLQGWKEVGVHGKGEIKFEITSGEWEEATR
;
A
#
# COMPACT_ATOMS: atom_id res chain seq x y z
N MET A 1 -0.87 1.06 19.46
CA MET A 1 -1.04 0.99 18.01
C MET A 1 -2.42 0.48 17.65
N ILE A 2 -3.13 1.23 16.85
CA ILE A 2 -4.48 0.87 16.41
C ILE A 2 -4.48 0.71 14.89
N PHE A 3 -4.90 -0.47 14.41
CA PHE A 3 -5.08 -0.73 12.98
C PHE A 3 -6.58 -0.78 12.70
N ARG A 4 -7.04 0.04 11.75
CA ARG A 4 -8.47 0.12 11.41
C ARG A 4 -8.67 0.55 9.96
N GLU A 5 -9.91 0.47 9.47
CA GLU A 5 -10.23 0.94 8.14
C GLU A 5 -10.09 2.46 8.05
N ALA A 6 -9.63 2.94 6.90
CA ALA A 6 -9.51 4.35 6.62
C ALA A 6 -10.88 4.98 6.36
N GLN A 7 -11.06 6.21 6.83
CA GLN A 7 -12.27 6.99 6.63
C GLN A 7 -11.92 8.30 5.91
N ILE A 8 -12.93 8.99 5.40
CA ILE A 8 -12.71 10.23 4.64
C ILE A 8 -11.93 11.27 5.44
N ASN A 9 -12.24 11.42 6.72
CA ASN A 9 -11.54 12.39 7.56
C ASN A 9 -10.10 12.00 7.92
N ASP A 10 -9.65 10.83 7.53
CA ASP A 10 -8.24 10.42 7.67
C ASP A 10 -7.37 10.90 6.52
N ILE A 11 -7.97 11.29 5.39
CA ILE A 11 -7.24 11.55 4.15
C ILE A 11 -6.15 12.60 4.32
N ARG A 12 -6.42 13.65 5.06
CA ARG A 12 -5.44 14.70 5.28
C ARG A 12 -4.14 14.15 5.90
N GLN A 13 -4.27 13.34 6.95
CA GLN A 13 -3.11 12.74 7.59
C GLN A 13 -2.46 11.65 6.73
N MET A 14 -3.26 10.91 5.97
CA MET A 14 -2.72 9.93 5.02
C MET A 14 -1.82 10.63 3.99
N GLN A 15 -2.23 11.78 3.48
CA GLN A 15 -1.42 12.54 2.54
C GLN A 15 -0.13 13.07 3.17
N VAL A 16 -0.17 13.46 4.45
CA VAL A 16 1.05 13.84 5.17
C VAL A 16 2.04 12.68 5.22
N VAL A 17 1.56 11.47 5.53
CA VAL A 17 2.41 10.27 5.54
C VAL A 17 2.97 10.00 4.14
N ARG A 18 2.13 10.03 3.12
CA ARG A 18 2.54 9.79 1.74
C ARG A 18 3.65 10.73 1.31
N ASN A 19 3.49 12.01 1.59
CA ASN A 19 4.43 13.03 1.17
C ASN A 19 5.71 13.07 2.03
N SER A 20 5.74 12.33 3.14
CA SER A 20 6.94 12.21 3.99
C SER A 20 7.90 11.13 3.49
N VAL A 21 7.49 10.26 2.58
CA VAL A 21 8.30 9.12 2.11
C VAL A 21 9.19 9.58 0.98
N LYS A 22 10.49 9.71 1.25
CA LYS A 22 11.46 10.27 0.31
C LYS A 22 11.67 9.42 -0.94
N GLU A 23 11.58 8.10 -0.84
CA GLU A 23 11.76 7.20 -1.98
C GLU A 23 10.68 7.38 -3.05
N ASN A 24 9.54 7.97 -2.69
CA ASN A 24 8.44 8.22 -3.61
C ASN A 24 8.25 9.71 -3.93
N MET A 25 9.18 10.55 -3.52
CA MET A 25 9.11 11.99 -3.81
C MET A 25 9.66 12.29 -5.20
N ILE A 26 9.05 11.74 -6.21
CA ILE A 26 9.48 11.94 -7.59
C ILE A 26 8.68 13.01 -8.29
N SER A 27 7.64 13.52 -7.66
CA SER A 27 6.71 14.41 -8.32
C SER A 27 6.04 15.35 -7.32
N ASP A 28 5.32 16.32 -7.87
CA ASP A 28 4.53 17.29 -7.11
C ASP A 28 3.49 16.54 -6.26
N PRO A 29 3.42 16.79 -4.93
CA PRO A 29 2.38 16.23 -4.08
C PRO A 29 0.96 16.50 -4.58
N ALA A 30 0.76 17.58 -5.34
CA ALA A 30 -0.53 17.92 -5.92
C ALA A 30 -0.99 16.93 -6.99
N LEU A 31 -0.12 16.01 -7.46
CA LEU A 31 -0.50 15.01 -8.45
C LEU A 31 -1.45 13.95 -7.90
N VAL A 32 -1.62 13.86 -6.58
CA VAL A 32 -2.59 12.96 -5.97
C VAL A 32 -3.50 13.79 -5.07
N PRO A 33 -4.58 14.35 -5.63
CA PRO A 33 -5.51 15.13 -4.84
C PRO A 33 -6.31 14.27 -3.87
N ASP A 34 -6.83 14.90 -2.82
CA ASP A 34 -7.64 14.21 -1.81
C ASP A 34 -8.85 13.51 -2.43
N SER A 35 -9.43 14.08 -3.49
CA SER A 35 -10.56 13.47 -4.18
C SER A 35 -10.23 12.10 -4.79
N ASP A 36 -8.99 11.91 -5.25
CA ASP A 36 -8.54 10.61 -5.75
C ASP A 36 -8.46 9.60 -4.61
N VAL A 37 -7.89 10.01 -3.47
CA VAL A 37 -7.80 9.13 -2.30
C VAL A 37 -9.20 8.72 -1.85
N GLU A 38 -10.12 9.68 -1.80
CA GLU A 38 -11.51 9.40 -1.44
C GLU A 38 -12.14 8.36 -2.38
N ASP A 39 -11.97 8.54 -3.70
CA ASP A 39 -12.50 7.60 -4.69
C ASP A 39 -11.94 6.20 -4.49
N PHE A 40 -10.63 6.08 -4.27
CA PHE A 40 -10.01 4.78 -4.06
C PHE A 40 -10.51 4.07 -2.80
N ILE A 41 -10.67 4.78 -1.69
CA ILE A 41 -11.09 4.13 -0.44
C ILE A 41 -12.60 3.91 -0.34
N MET A 42 -13.40 4.69 -1.06
CA MET A 42 -14.87 4.61 -0.96
C MET A 42 -15.52 3.85 -2.11
N ASN A 43 -14.99 3.95 -3.31
CA ASN A 43 -15.65 3.44 -4.52
C ASN A 43 -14.89 2.33 -5.22
N ARG A 44 -13.56 2.35 -5.20
CA ARG A 44 -12.74 1.42 -5.97
C ARG A 44 -12.19 0.27 -5.15
N GLY A 45 -12.02 0.47 -3.86
CA GLY A 45 -11.43 -0.55 -3.00
C GLY A 45 -11.62 -0.22 -1.54
N LYS A 46 -10.54 -0.34 -0.77
CA LYS A 46 -10.56 -0.07 0.65
C LYS A 46 -9.20 0.43 1.12
N GLY A 47 -9.20 1.22 2.18
CA GLY A 47 -7.98 1.68 2.84
C GLY A 47 -7.94 1.28 4.30
N TRP A 48 -6.74 1.21 4.84
CA TRP A 48 -6.46 0.92 6.25
C TRP A 48 -5.42 1.88 6.76
N VAL A 49 -5.51 2.22 8.04
CA VAL A 49 -4.57 3.11 8.69
C VAL A 49 -4.04 2.49 9.97
N CYS A 50 -2.85 2.91 10.36
CA CYS A 50 -2.28 2.63 11.68
C CYS A 50 -2.18 3.95 12.43
N GLU A 51 -2.77 4.00 13.63
CA GLU A 51 -2.68 5.15 14.53
C GLU A 51 -1.74 4.85 15.69
N MET A 52 -0.92 5.83 16.04
CA MET A 52 -0.12 5.84 17.27
C MET A 52 -0.27 7.20 17.91
N ASN A 53 -0.68 7.25 19.20
CA ASN A 53 -0.85 8.52 19.93
C ASN A 53 -1.78 9.49 19.17
N ASP A 54 -2.89 8.98 18.66
CA ASP A 54 -3.91 9.73 17.92
C ASP A 54 -3.43 10.31 16.58
N GLU A 55 -2.28 9.85 16.08
CA GLU A 55 -1.76 10.26 14.76
C GLU A 55 -1.67 9.06 13.83
N ILE A 56 -2.00 9.27 12.56
CA ILE A 56 -1.82 8.24 11.53
C ILE A 56 -0.35 8.23 11.14
N VAL A 57 0.27 7.05 11.27
CA VAL A 57 1.68 6.84 10.99
C VAL A 57 1.93 5.92 9.80
N GLY A 58 0.89 5.29 9.27
CA GLY A 58 0.98 4.44 8.11
C GLY A 58 -0.40 4.15 7.53
N PHE A 59 -0.43 3.80 6.23
CA PHE A 59 -1.68 3.44 5.58
C PHE A 59 -1.46 2.55 4.38
N ALA A 60 -2.53 1.86 3.97
CA ALA A 60 -2.53 0.99 2.80
C ALA A 60 -3.85 1.15 2.06
N ILE A 61 -3.81 1.08 0.73
CA ILE A 61 -5.01 1.14 -0.12
C ILE A 61 -4.90 0.08 -1.20
N ALA A 62 -5.93 -0.76 -1.32
CA ALA A 62 -6.07 -1.73 -2.41
C ALA A 62 -7.19 -1.30 -3.34
N ASP A 63 -6.96 -1.50 -4.63
CA ASP A 63 -7.90 -1.16 -5.70
C ASP A 63 -8.43 -2.46 -6.32
N LEU A 64 -9.74 -2.69 -6.23
CA LEU A 64 -10.38 -3.84 -6.84
C LEU A 64 -10.68 -3.63 -8.33
N LYS A 65 -10.64 -2.40 -8.79
CA LYS A 65 -10.96 -2.08 -10.18
C LYS A 65 -9.80 -2.43 -11.12
N GLU A 66 -8.59 -2.04 -10.76
CA GLU A 66 -7.38 -2.36 -11.52
C GLU A 66 -6.57 -3.50 -10.90
N ASN A 67 -7.04 -4.04 -9.79
CA ASN A 67 -6.42 -5.17 -9.10
C ASN A 67 -4.97 -4.87 -8.69
N ASN A 68 -4.76 -3.75 -8.01
CA ASN A 68 -3.42 -3.39 -7.57
C ASN A 68 -3.38 -2.83 -6.15
N ILE A 69 -2.17 -2.83 -5.59
CA ILE A 69 -1.90 -2.03 -4.40
C ILE A 69 -1.65 -0.61 -4.90
N TRP A 70 -2.54 0.30 -4.52
CA TRP A 70 -2.40 1.70 -4.90
C TRP A 70 -1.48 2.46 -3.96
N ALA A 71 -1.43 2.06 -2.70
CA ALA A 71 -0.58 2.71 -1.70
C ALA A 71 -0.25 1.76 -0.55
N LEU A 72 0.97 1.86 -0.06
CA LEU A 72 1.41 1.27 1.21
C LEU A 72 2.58 2.14 1.70
N PHE A 73 2.32 3.01 2.66
CA PHE A 73 3.30 3.98 3.13
C PHE A 73 3.34 4.03 4.65
N MET A 74 4.54 4.20 5.19
CA MET A 74 4.78 4.46 6.62
C MET A 74 5.56 5.75 6.75
N HIS A 75 5.22 6.54 7.77
CA HIS A 75 6.02 7.70 8.11
C HIS A 75 7.44 7.24 8.45
N PRO A 76 8.50 7.92 7.94
CA PRO A 76 9.88 7.48 8.16
C PRO A 76 10.27 7.28 9.63
N ASP A 77 9.70 8.07 10.54
CA ASP A 77 9.98 7.96 11.97
C ASP A 77 9.42 6.67 12.59
N HIS A 78 8.59 5.95 11.87
CA HIS A 78 7.92 4.74 12.36
C HIS A 78 8.24 3.50 11.53
N GLU A 79 9.26 3.56 10.71
CA GLU A 79 9.72 2.40 9.94
C GLU A 79 10.30 1.32 10.86
N ALA A 80 10.36 0.10 10.35
CA ALA A 80 10.93 -1.06 11.04
C ALA A 80 10.20 -1.46 12.34
N LYS A 81 8.94 -1.06 12.51
CA LYS A 81 8.11 -1.43 13.67
C LYS A 81 7.07 -2.50 13.35
N GLY A 82 7.16 -3.10 12.17
CA GLY A 82 6.19 -4.13 11.75
C GLY A 82 4.85 -3.57 11.26
N ILE A 83 4.70 -2.26 11.20
CA ILE A 83 3.44 -1.60 10.77
C ILE A 83 3.11 -1.94 9.33
N GLY A 84 4.08 -1.81 8.43
CA GLY A 84 3.89 -2.10 7.02
C GLY A 84 3.50 -3.55 6.77
N LYS A 85 4.15 -4.47 7.46
CA LYS A 85 3.85 -5.89 7.33
C LYS A 85 2.41 -6.19 7.75
N ARG A 86 1.94 -5.58 8.83
CA ARG A 86 0.58 -5.80 9.32
C ARG A 86 -0.46 -5.16 8.40
N LEU A 87 -0.21 -3.94 7.93
CA LEU A 87 -1.10 -3.27 6.97
C LEU A 87 -1.17 -4.09 5.67
N HIS A 88 -0.04 -4.56 5.18
CA HIS A 88 0.04 -5.39 3.99
C HIS A 88 -0.81 -6.66 4.15
N ARG A 89 -0.69 -7.33 5.30
CA ARG A 89 -1.46 -8.54 5.57
C ARG A 89 -2.96 -8.27 5.61
N MET A 90 -3.39 -7.22 6.31
CA MET A 90 -4.80 -6.85 6.36
C MET A 90 -5.35 -6.57 4.96
N MET A 91 -4.59 -5.84 4.16
CA MET A 91 -4.97 -5.47 2.81
C MET A 91 -5.09 -6.68 1.88
N LEU A 92 -4.11 -7.57 1.87
CA LEU A 92 -4.14 -8.74 0.99
C LEU A 92 -5.17 -9.78 1.44
N ASP A 93 -5.35 -9.96 2.74
CA ASP A 93 -6.39 -10.85 3.26
C ASP A 93 -7.78 -10.36 2.82
N TRP A 94 -8.01 -9.05 2.91
CA TRP A 94 -9.26 -8.46 2.43
C TRP A 94 -9.42 -8.62 0.91
N TYR A 95 -8.36 -8.27 0.16
CA TYR A 95 -8.39 -8.35 -1.30
C TYR A 95 -8.75 -9.76 -1.76
N PHE A 96 -8.03 -10.77 -1.28
CA PHE A 96 -8.27 -12.15 -1.70
C PHE A 96 -9.53 -12.78 -1.09
N SER A 97 -10.18 -12.11 -0.13
CA SER A 97 -11.51 -12.50 0.30
C SER A 97 -12.59 -12.05 -0.69
N HIS A 98 -12.28 -11.06 -1.53
CA HIS A 98 -13.22 -10.50 -2.52
C HIS A 98 -13.01 -11.04 -3.94
N THR A 99 -11.79 -11.45 -4.28
CA THR A 99 -11.46 -11.92 -5.62
C THR A 99 -10.25 -12.86 -5.57
N LYS A 100 -10.13 -13.72 -6.60
CA LYS A 100 -8.94 -14.56 -6.76
C LYS A 100 -8.01 -14.04 -7.85
N LYS A 101 -8.29 -12.85 -8.37
CA LYS A 101 -7.44 -12.26 -9.43
C LYS A 101 -6.08 -11.90 -8.87
N THR A 102 -5.05 -12.10 -9.69
CA THR A 102 -3.69 -11.67 -9.36
C THR A 102 -3.67 -10.18 -9.10
N ILE A 103 -3.00 -9.78 -8.02
CA ILE A 103 -2.81 -8.37 -7.68
C ILE A 103 -1.40 -7.94 -8.07
N TRP A 104 -1.27 -6.69 -8.52
CA TRP A 104 0.02 -6.16 -8.95
C TRP A 104 0.35 -4.84 -8.27
N LEU A 105 1.62 -4.45 -8.35
CA LEU A 105 2.08 -3.13 -7.92
C LEU A 105 3.31 -2.73 -8.73
N GLY A 106 3.59 -1.41 -8.76
CA GLY A 106 4.84 -0.88 -9.25
C GLY A 106 5.61 -0.24 -8.09
N THR A 107 6.92 -0.43 -8.05
CA THR A 107 7.75 0.18 -7.02
C THR A 107 9.13 0.52 -7.55
N ALA A 108 9.78 1.50 -6.93
CA ALA A 108 11.10 1.94 -7.33
C ALA A 108 12.14 0.84 -7.10
N PRO A 109 13.08 0.65 -8.05
CA PRO A 109 14.18 -0.30 -7.82
C PRO A 109 15.14 0.22 -6.74
N ASP A 110 15.82 -0.70 -6.08
CA ASP A 110 16.83 -0.43 -5.03
C ASP A 110 16.25 0.34 -3.83
N SER A 111 14.95 0.22 -3.60
CA SER A 111 14.26 0.85 -2.48
C SER A 111 13.98 -0.13 -1.35
N ARG A 112 13.62 0.39 -0.18
CA ARG A 112 13.15 -0.45 0.94
C ARG A 112 11.89 -1.20 0.54
N ALA A 113 11.03 -0.57 -0.26
CA ALA A 113 9.80 -1.19 -0.73
C ALA A 113 10.09 -2.42 -1.58
N GLU A 114 11.05 -2.34 -2.50
CA GLU A 114 11.44 -3.51 -3.30
C GLU A 114 11.82 -4.69 -2.40
N LYS A 115 12.68 -4.47 -1.40
CA LYS A 115 13.10 -5.52 -0.48
C LYS A 115 11.91 -6.08 0.30
N PHE A 116 11.05 -5.19 0.75
CA PHE A 116 9.85 -5.57 1.51
C PHE A 116 8.97 -6.52 0.68
N TYR A 117 8.63 -6.15 -0.56
CA TYR A 117 7.74 -6.97 -1.38
C TYR A 117 8.37 -8.31 -1.74
N ARG A 118 9.67 -8.37 -1.99
CA ARG A 118 10.34 -9.65 -2.24
C ARG A 118 10.24 -10.56 -1.01
N LEU A 119 10.42 -10.02 0.19
CA LEU A 119 10.29 -10.79 1.43
C LEU A 119 8.87 -11.27 1.69
N GLN A 120 7.87 -10.52 1.21
CA GLN A 120 6.47 -10.91 1.36
C GLN A 120 6.01 -11.95 0.33
N GLY A 121 6.85 -12.32 -0.61
CA GLY A 121 6.55 -13.37 -1.58
C GLY A 121 6.09 -12.88 -2.94
N TRP A 122 6.16 -11.59 -3.21
CA TRP A 122 5.83 -11.04 -4.53
C TRP A 122 6.86 -11.44 -5.57
N LYS A 123 6.42 -11.63 -6.82
CA LYS A 123 7.28 -12.03 -7.93
C LYS A 123 7.45 -10.88 -8.90
N GLU A 124 8.69 -10.60 -9.26
CA GLU A 124 8.98 -9.62 -10.30
C GLU A 124 8.53 -10.17 -11.66
N VAL A 125 7.74 -9.39 -12.40
CA VAL A 125 7.19 -9.83 -13.69
C VAL A 125 7.53 -8.88 -14.84
N GLY A 126 8.14 -7.75 -14.57
CA GLY A 126 8.53 -6.82 -15.63
C GLY A 126 8.77 -5.41 -15.12
N VAL A 127 8.57 -4.46 -16.01
CA VAL A 127 8.74 -3.04 -15.74
C VAL A 127 7.38 -2.35 -15.85
N HIS A 128 7.13 -1.41 -14.96
CA HIS A 128 5.94 -0.57 -14.98
C HIS A 128 6.34 0.88 -15.14
N GLY A 129 5.65 1.59 -16.02
CA GLY A 129 5.93 3.01 -16.24
C GLY A 129 7.37 3.27 -16.67
N LYS A 130 7.99 4.29 -16.08
CA LYS A 130 9.32 4.76 -16.47
C LYS A 130 10.43 4.15 -15.61
N GLY A 131 10.39 2.84 -15.41
CA GLY A 131 11.50 2.16 -14.72
C GLY A 131 11.15 1.62 -13.35
N GLU A 132 9.88 1.54 -12.99
CA GLU A 132 9.48 0.83 -11.80
C GLU A 132 9.50 -0.68 -12.03
N ILE A 133 9.79 -1.44 -10.99
CA ILE A 133 9.64 -2.89 -11.01
C ILE A 133 8.16 -3.21 -10.88
N LYS A 134 7.64 -4.06 -11.76
CA LYS A 134 6.29 -4.57 -11.63
C LYS A 134 6.33 -5.90 -10.87
N PHE A 135 5.61 -5.95 -9.76
CA PHE A 135 5.45 -7.16 -8.95
C PHE A 135 4.03 -7.68 -9.05
N GLU A 136 3.88 -9.00 -8.96
CA GLU A 136 2.58 -9.66 -8.87
C GLU A 136 2.61 -10.71 -7.78
N ILE A 137 1.45 -10.98 -7.19
CA ILE A 137 1.25 -12.14 -6.33
C ILE A 137 -0.14 -12.72 -6.59
N THR A 138 -0.20 -14.06 -6.69
CA THR A 138 -1.45 -14.78 -6.87
C THR A 138 -2.06 -15.13 -5.52
N SER A 139 -3.35 -15.48 -5.53
CA SER A 139 -4.05 -15.97 -4.34
C SER A 139 -3.32 -17.18 -3.72
N GLY A 140 -2.90 -18.13 -4.55
CA GLY A 140 -2.19 -19.32 -4.08
C GLY A 140 -0.83 -18.99 -3.47
N GLU A 141 -0.09 -18.06 -4.09
CA GLU A 141 1.20 -17.61 -3.56
C GLU A 141 1.03 -16.91 -2.22
N TRP A 142 -0.04 -16.11 -2.06
CA TRP A 142 -0.33 -15.44 -0.79
C TRP A 142 -0.67 -16.45 0.30
N GLU A 143 -1.50 -17.46 -0.01
CA GLU A 143 -1.80 -18.54 0.93
C GLU A 143 -0.52 -19.25 1.39
N GLU A 144 0.37 -19.54 0.45
CA GLU A 144 1.65 -20.20 0.73
C GLU A 144 2.52 -19.32 1.64
N ALA A 145 2.61 -18.03 1.35
CA ALA A 145 3.43 -17.08 2.10
C ALA A 145 2.94 -16.85 3.53
N THR A 146 1.65 -17.10 3.80
CA THR A 146 1.03 -16.83 5.10
C THR A 146 0.74 -18.09 5.91
N ARG A 147 1.17 -19.24 5.45
CA ARG A 147 1.03 -20.48 6.22
C ARG A 147 1.84 -20.47 7.51
#